data_8019c3fb6b41efad7e461b1af15823a8
#
_entry.id   8019c3fb6b41efad7e461b1af15823a8
#
_cell.length_a   1.000
_cell.length_b   1.000
_cell.length_c   1.000
_cell.angle_alpha   90.00
_cell.angle_beta   90.00
_cell.angle_gamma   90.00
#
_symmetry.space_group_name_H-M   'P 1'
#
loop_
_entity.id
_entity.type
_entity.pdbx_description
1 polymer ?
#
loop_
_entity_poly.entity_id
_entity_poly.type
_entity_poly.pdbx_seq_one_letter_code
_entity_poly.pdbx_strand_id
1 'polypeptide(L)'
;QFKKITQSLQPAIRESRDSFIRAIMQTALKNKWDSKTILRSVLLIHHVTNATMLEYRHSVWPYEYMAFSRRIGELWESFVGTCFHYPTSTDLDLEVPPLFSDVRNQLNQEIETYIDSLPFDNTQKTELRNYYRKVWLLVDAGDIKLELDMHFKKGTEHFNVDFKSGFSS
;
A
#
# COMPACT_ATOMS: atom_id res chain seq x y z
N GLN A 1 -10.42 -17.49 -25.63
CA GLN A 1 -9.58 -16.69 -26.55
C GLN A 1 -9.18 -15.35 -25.91
N PHE A 2 -10.10 -14.62 -25.33
CA PHE A 2 -9.91 -13.30 -24.74
C PHE A 2 -8.89 -13.29 -23.58
N LYS A 3 -8.99 -14.26 -22.65
CA LYS A 3 -8.06 -14.42 -21.52
C LYS A 3 -6.60 -14.63 -21.99
N LYS A 4 -6.39 -15.28 -23.11
CA LYS A 4 -5.07 -15.48 -23.71
C LYS A 4 -4.49 -14.18 -24.29
N ILE A 5 -5.32 -13.38 -24.97
CA ILE A 5 -4.89 -12.08 -25.55
C ILE A 5 -4.48 -11.11 -24.43
N THR A 6 -5.28 -10.99 -23.37
CA THR A 6 -4.97 -10.12 -22.23
C THR A 6 -3.70 -10.57 -21.50
N GLN A 7 -3.48 -11.89 -21.36
CA GLN A 7 -2.29 -12.44 -20.73
C GLN A 7 -1.01 -12.23 -21.56
N SER A 8 -1.11 -12.15 -22.89
CA SER A 8 0.05 -11.90 -23.75
C SER A 8 0.39 -10.41 -23.90
N LEU A 9 -0.58 -9.52 -23.79
CA LEU A 9 -0.35 -8.07 -23.94
C LEU A 9 0.22 -7.41 -22.68
N GLN A 10 -0.13 -7.88 -21.50
CA GLN A 10 0.38 -7.31 -20.25
C GLN A 10 1.91 -7.33 -20.14
N PRO A 11 2.60 -8.45 -20.45
CA PRO A 11 4.06 -8.47 -20.46
C PRO A 11 4.66 -7.48 -21.45
N ALA A 12 4.13 -7.40 -22.68
CA ALA A 12 4.64 -6.51 -23.71
C ALA A 12 4.50 -5.02 -23.34
N ILE A 13 3.38 -4.64 -22.70
CA ILE A 13 3.17 -3.27 -22.23
C ILE A 13 4.13 -2.95 -21.07
N ARG A 14 4.35 -3.88 -20.14
CA ARG A 14 5.32 -3.71 -19.06
C ARG A 14 6.74 -3.57 -19.60
N GLU A 15 7.13 -4.40 -20.54
CA GLU A 15 8.45 -4.34 -21.19
C GLU A 15 8.65 -3.01 -21.90
N SER A 16 7.65 -2.51 -22.62
CA SER A 16 7.68 -1.18 -23.25
C SER A 16 7.85 -0.08 -22.21
N ARG A 17 7.07 -0.12 -21.12
CA ARG A 17 7.21 0.82 -20.00
C ARG A 17 8.64 0.83 -19.47
N ASP A 18 9.19 -0.34 -19.18
CA ASP A 18 10.50 -0.49 -18.59
C ASP A 18 11.61 -0.03 -19.58
N SER A 19 11.38 -0.21 -20.87
CA SER A 19 12.26 0.32 -21.92
C SER A 19 12.26 1.86 -21.95
N PHE A 20 11.09 2.49 -21.85
CA PHE A 20 10.99 3.95 -21.75
C PHE A 20 11.63 4.49 -20.49
N ILE A 21 11.46 3.81 -19.35
CA ILE A 21 12.12 4.20 -18.09
C ILE A 21 13.64 4.13 -18.24
N ARG A 22 14.17 3.06 -18.82
CA ARG A 22 15.61 2.95 -19.09
C ARG A 22 16.13 4.08 -19.99
N ALA A 23 15.42 4.42 -21.05
CA ALA A 23 15.78 5.50 -21.95
C ALA A 23 15.78 6.87 -21.24
N ILE A 24 14.79 7.12 -20.39
CA ILE A 24 14.74 8.35 -19.57
C ILE A 24 15.90 8.38 -18.58
N MET A 25 16.23 7.29 -17.92
CA MET A 25 17.35 7.24 -16.98
C MET A 25 18.69 7.52 -17.69
N GLN A 26 18.91 6.98 -18.88
CA GLN A 26 20.09 7.30 -19.69
C GLN A 26 20.14 8.78 -20.07
N THR A 27 19.00 9.35 -20.47
CA THR A 27 18.90 10.78 -20.80
C THR A 27 19.14 11.65 -19.58
N ALA A 28 18.59 11.27 -18.42
CA ALA A 28 18.77 11.97 -17.17
C ALA A 28 20.24 12.01 -16.72
N LEU A 29 20.94 10.87 -16.84
CA LEU A 29 22.38 10.79 -16.56
C LEU A 29 23.20 11.70 -17.48
N LYS A 30 22.91 11.66 -18.77
CA LYS A 30 23.60 12.49 -19.78
C LYS A 30 23.40 13.99 -19.53
N ASN A 31 22.18 14.39 -19.16
CA ASN A 31 21.79 15.78 -18.98
C ASN A 31 21.85 16.25 -17.52
N LYS A 32 22.31 15.40 -16.59
CA LYS A 32 22.42 15.70 -15.15
C LYS A 32 21.11 16.22 -14.55
N TRP A 33 20.00 15.52 -14.84
CA TRP A 33 18.70 15.88 -14.28
C TRP A 33 18.70 15.70 -12.76
N ASP A 34 17.94 16.57 -12.08
CA ASP A 34 17.69 16.42 -10.66
C ASP A 34 16.69 15.27 -10.38
N SER A 35 16.67 14.80 -9.14
CA SER A 35 15.81 13.69 -8.70
C SER A 35 14.33 13.99 -8.92
N LYS A 36 13.90 15.24 -8.79
CA LYS A 36 12.51 15.66 -8.98
C LYS A 36 12.10 15.54 -10.45
N THR A 37 12.97 15.94 -11.38
CA THR A 37 12.75 15.83 -12.81
C THR A 37 12.71 14.37 -13.25
N ILE A 38 13.61 13.53 -12.71
CA ILE A 38 13.60 12.08 -12.94
C ILE A 38 12.29 11.47 -12.48
N LEU A 39 11.89 11.71 -11.22
CA LEU A 39 10.65 11.18 -10.65
C LEU A 39 9.44 11.59 -11.49
N ARG A 40 9.30 12.87 -11.84
CA ARG A 40 8.18 13.36 -12.66
C ARG A 40 8.11 12.64 -14.01
N SER A 41 9.23 12.41 -14.64
CA SER A 41 9.31 11.73 -15.94
C SER A 41 8.93 10.26 -15.83
N VAL A 42 9.39 9.57 -14.79
CA VAL A 42 9.05 8.17 -14.52
C VAL A 42 7.56 8.04 -14.18
N LEU A 43 7.01 8.91 -13.33
CA LEU A 43 5.58 8.93 -13.00
C LEU A 43 4.71 9.18 -14.22
N LEU A 44 5.15 10.06 -15.14
CA LEU A 44 4.42 10.29 -16.38
C LEU A 44 4.34 9.02 -17.24
N ILE A 45 5.44 8.27 -17.37
CA ILE A 45 5.45 6.99 -18.10
C ILE A 45 4.49 5.99 -17.44
N HIS A 46 4.54 5.85 -16.12
CA HIS A 46 3.61 4.97 -15.39
C HIS A 46 2.18 5.38 -15.61
N HIS A 47 1.88 6.69 -15.51
CA HIS A 47 0.54 7.21 -15.72
C HIS A 47 0.01 6.90 -17.13
N VAL A 48 0.77 7.24 -18.17
CA VAL A 48 0.37 6.99 -19.56
C VAL A 48 0.18 5.49 -19.80
N THR A 49 1.10 4.65 -19.32
CA THR A 49 1.00 3.19 -19.46
C THR A 49 -0.26 2.66 -18.80
N ASN A 50 -0.53 3.09 -17.58
CA ASN A 50 -1.70 2.64 -16.80
C ASN A 50 -3.00 3.12 -17.44
N ALA A 51 -3.07 4.38 -17.89
CA ALA A 51 -4.23 4.93 -18.59
C ALA A 51 -4.51 4.15 -19.88
N THR A 52 -3.48 3.90 -20.69
CA THR A 52 -3.60 3.10 -21.92
C THR A 52 -4.07 1.68 -21.64
N MET A 53 -3.56 1.04 -20.60
CA MET A 53 -4.00 -0.29 -20.19
C MET A 53 -5.47 -0.32 -19.76
N LEU A 54 -5.90 0.66 -18.98
CA LEU A 54 -7.30 0.77 -18.54
C LEU A 54 -8.25 1.02 -19.71
N GLU A 55 -7.89 1.98 -20.57
CA GLU A 55 -8.67 2.33 -21.75
C GLU A 55 -8.82 1.13 -22.70
N TYR A 56 -7.73 0.46 -23.00
CA TYR A 56 -7.74 -0.74 -23.83
C TYR A 56 -8.63 -1.83 -23.22
N ARG A 57 -8.47 -2.14 -21.94
CA ARG A 57 -9.28 -3.16 -21.26
C ARG A 57 -10.75 -2.79 -21.22
N HIS A 58 -11.06 -1.51 -20.97
CA HIS A 58 -12.43 -1.03 -20.95
C HIS A 58 -13.09 -1.09 -22.33
N SER A 59 -12.37 -0.77 -23.41
CA SER A 59 -12.88 -0.84 -24.78
C SER A 59 -13.22 -2.26 -25.23
N VAL A 60 -12.49 -3.25 -24.73
CA VAL A 60 -12.69 -4.66 -25.10
C VAL A 60 -13.69 -5.36 -24.18
N TRP A 61 -13.69 -5.00 -22.89
CA TRP A 61 -14.59 -5.53 -21.87
C TRP A 61 -14.96 -4.44 -20.88
N PRO A 62 -16.12 -3.77 -21.06
CA PRO A 62 -16.57 -2.74 -20.15
C PRO A 62 -16.63 -3.27 -18.71
N TYR A 63 -16.00 -2.56 -17.79
CA TYR A 63 -16.04 -2.90 -16.39
C TYR A 63 -17.37 -2.50 -15.78
N GLU A 64 -17.92 -3.34 -14.91
CA GLU A 64 -18.86 -2.89 -13.91
C GLU A 64 -18.20 -1.86 -12.99
N TYR A 65 -18.97 -0.92 -12.47
CA TYR A 65 -18.47 0.20 -11.66
C TYR A 65 -17.56 -0.25 -10.50
N MET A 66 -17.94 -1.30 -9.77
CA MET A 66 -17.16 -1.81 -8.65
C MET A 66 -15.81 -2.40 -9.11
N ALA A 67 -15.81 -3.13 -10.21
CA ALA A 67 -14.58 -3.69 -10.77
C ALA A 67 -13.65 -2.60 -11.32
N PHE A 68 -14.20 -1.53 -11.87
CA PHE A 68 -13.43 -0.38 -12.33
C PHE A 68 -12.81 0.39 -11.16
N SER A 69 -13.58 0.67 -10.11
CA SER A 69 -13.11 1.35 -8.90
C SER A 69 -11.96 0.59 -8.23
N ARG A 70 -12.10 -0.73 -8.09
CA ARG A 70 -11.02 -1.58 -7.56
C ARG A 70 -9.74 -1.49 -8.40
N ARG A 71 -9.86 -1.51 -9.73
CA ARG A 71 -8.69 -1.43 -10.62
C ARG A 71 -7.99 -0.07 -10.56
N ILE A 72 -8.73 0.99 -10.37
CA ILE A 72 -8.15 2.32 -10.13
C ILE A 72 -7.36 2.31 -8.83
N GLY A 73 -7.89 1.72 -7.74
CA GLY A 73 -7.16 1.56 -6.48
C GLY A 73 -5.81 0.85 -6.67
N GLU A 74 -5.82 -0.34 -7.29
CA GLU A 74 -4.60 -1.12 -7.59
C GLU A 74 -3.56 -0.31 -8.41
N LEU A 75 -4.00 0.59 -9.29
CA LEU A 75 -3.12 1.45 -10.06
C LEU A 75 -2.51 2.58 -9.22
N TRP A 76 -3.30 3.15 -8.31
CA TRP A 76 -2.82 4.19 -7.40
C TRP A 76 -1.74 3.66 -6.46
N GLU A 77 -1.91 2.47 -5.89
CA GLU A 77 -0.90 1.81 -5.07
C GLU A 77 0.44 1.69 -5.80
N SER A 78 0.40 1.13 -7.03
CA SER A 78 1.59 0.99 -7.87
C SER A 78 2.22 2.34 -8.24
N PHE A 79 1.39 3.36 -8.51
CA PHE A 79 1.84 4.69 -8.88
C PHE A 79 2.54 5.39 -7.72
N VAL A 80 1.96 5.35 -6.53
CA VAL A 80 2.55 5.96 -5.32
C VAL A 80 3.80 5.18 -4.90
N GLY A 81 3.78 3.84 -4.96
CA GLY A 81 4.95 2.99 -4.69
C GLY A 81 6.17 3.37 -5.55
N THR A 82 5.95 3.85 -6.78
CA THR A 82 7.03 4.33 -7.64
C THR A 82 7.80 5.51 -7.01
N CYS A 83 7.16 6.34 -6.20
CA CYS A 83 7.82 7.46 -5.53
C CYS A 83 8.92 7.00 -4.57
N PHE A 84 8.80 5.80 -3.99
CA PHE A 84 9.79 5.23 -3.08
C PHE A 84 10.97 4.58 -3.83
N HIS A 85 10.78 4.17 -5.09
CA HIS A 85 11.87 3.69 -5.94
C HIS A 85 12.74 4.82 -6.50
N TYR A 86 12.20 6.05 -6.56
CA TYR A 86 12.90 7.25 -7.02
C TYR A 86 12.75 8.37 -5.98
N PRO A 87 13.27 8.16 -4.76
CA PRO A 87 13.03 9.08 -3.66
C PRO A 87 13.69 10.42 -3.91
N THR A 88 12.96 11.50 -3.61
CA THR A 88 13.48 12.86 -3.55
C THR A 88 13.97 13.22 -2.14
N SER A 89 13.76 12.33 -1.17
CA SER A 89 14.21 12.41 0.22
C SER A 89 14.88 11.09 0.60
N THR A 90 15.93 11.15 1.40
CA THR A 90 16.72 9.98 1.84
C THR A 90 16.22 9.37 3.15
N ASP A 91 15.21 9.96 3.76
CA ASP A 91 14.65 9.57 5.05
C ASP A 91 13.32 8.80 4.96
N LEU A 92 12.94 8.40 3.74
CA LEU A 92 11.73 7.61 3.46
C LEU A 92 12.09 6.16 3.17
N ASP A 93 11.59 5.25 3.98
CA ASP A 93 11.77 3.80 3.79
C ASP A 93 10.41 3.10 3.73
N LEU A 94 10.24 2.18 2.77
CA LEU A 94 9.10 1.26 2.75
C LEU A 94 9.24 0.23 3.86
N GLU A 95 8.16 -0.05 4.54
CA GLU A 95 8.10 -1.04 5.61
C GLU A 95 7.25 -2.25 5.21
N VAL A 96 7.56 -3.37 5.81
CA VAL A 96 6.71 -4.57 5.72
C VAL A 96 5.54 -4.39 6.69
N PRO A 97 4.29 -4.70 6.28
CA PRO A 97 3.15 -4.66 7.18
C PRO A 97 3.41 -5.51 8.44
N PRO A 98 3.07 -5.01 9.64
CA PRO A 98 3.23 -5.76 10.86
C PRO A 98 2.28 -6.98 10.87
N LEU A 99 2.68 -8.05 11.52
CA LEU A 99 1.79 -9.14 11.84
C LEU A 99 0.82 -8.72 12.95
N PHE A 100 -0.41 -9.21 12.88
CA PHE A 100 -1.39 -8.96 13.94
C PHE A 100 -0.90 -9.44 15.30
N SER A 101 -0.16 -10.56 15.35
CA SER A 101 0.47 -11.09 16.55
C SER A 101 1.41 -10.09 17.23
N ASP A 102 2.18 -9.33 16.45
CA ASP A 102 3.13 -8.35 16.99
C ASP A 102 2.39 -7.15 17.61
N VAL A 103 1.41 -6.62 16.89
CA VAL A 103 0.55 -5.52 17.37
C VAL A 103 -0.25 -5.96 18.60
N ARG A 104 -0.76 -7.19 18.62
CA ARG A 104 -1.48 -7.77 19.77
C ARG A 104 -0.62 -7.80 21.02
N ASN A 105 0.64 -8.18 20.91
CA ASN A 105 1.55 -8.24 22.06
C ASN A 105 1.80 -6.84 22.65
N GLN A 106 2.01 -5.84 21.81
CA GLN A 106 2.14 -4.46 22.25
C GLN A 106 0.86 -3.94 22.90
N LEU A 107 -0.29 -4.18 22.25
CA LEU A 107 -1.60 -3.77 22.72
C LEU A 107 -1.95 -4.43 24.07
N ASN A 108 -1.56 -5.68 24.30
CA ASN A 108 -1.74 -6.34 25.60
C ASN A 108 -1.02 -5.60 26.72
N GLN A 109 0.20 -5.11 26.50
CA GLN A 109 0.94 -4.35 27.51
C GLN A 109 0.27 -3.00 27.81
N GLU A 110 -0.19 -2.31 26.78
CA GLU A 110 -0.91 -1.04 26.93
C GLU A 110 -2.22 -1.20 27.68
N ILE A 111 -2.97 -2.27 27.40
CA ILE A 111 -4.25 -2.59 28.10
C ILE A 111 -4.00 -2.98 29.55
N GLU A 112 -2.99 -3.78 29.87
CA GLU A 112 -2.66 -4.07 31.26
C GLU A 112 -2.33 -2.78 32.02
N THR A 113 -1.53 -1.90 31.41
CA THR A 113 -1.20 -0.59 31.98
C THR A 113 -2.45 0.26 32.18
N TYR A 114 -3.35 0.28 31.22
CA TYR A 114 -4.62 0.99 31.30
C TYR A 114 -5.51 0.45 32.41
N ILE A 115 -5.69 -0.87 32.52
CA ILE A 115 -6.48 -1.52 33.57
C ILE A 115 -5.91 -1.17 34.95
N ASP A 116 -4.58 -1.15 35.07
CA ASP A 116 -3.94 -0.79 36.35
C ASP A 116 -4.17 0.67 36.74
N SER A 117 -4.32 1.55 35.77
CA SER A 117 -4.61 2.98 36.00
C SER A 117 -6.06 3.27 36.42
N LEU A 118 -6.98 2.32 36.20
CA LEU A 118 -8.39 2.53 36.51
C LEU A 118 -8.65 2.56 38.06
N PRO A 119 -9.58 3.41 38.52
CA PRO A 119 -9.95 3.51 39.95
C PRO A 119 -10.86 2.36 40.39
N PHE A 120 -10.51 1.12 40.02
CA PHE A 120 -11.23 -0.08 40.33
C PHE A 120 -10.50 -0.88 41.40
N ASP A 121 -11.26 -1.67 42.19
CA ASP A 121 -10.66 -2.63 43.09
C ASP A 121 -10.01 -3.81 42.32
N ASN A 122 -9.24 -4.63 43.06
CA ASN A 122 -8.52 -5.76 42.46
C ASN A 122 -9.45 -6.82 41.84
N THR A 123 -10.67 -6.98 42.37
CA THR A 123 -11.65 -7.94 41.85
C THR A 123 -12.15 -7.47 40.49
N GLN A 124 -12.57 -6.22 40.42
CA GLN A 124 -13.03 -5.59 39.16
C GLN A 124 -11.93 -5.58 38.09
N LYS A 125 -10.70 -5.27 38.47
CA LYS A 125 -9.54 -5.33 37.52
C LYS A 125 -9.33 -6.75 37.02
N THR A 126 -9.44 -7.75 37.87
CA THR A 126 -9.31 -9.16 37.51
C THR A 126 -10.41 -9.62 36.54
N GLU A 127 -11.65 -9.22 36.81
CA GLU A 127 -12.79 -9.51 35.93
C GLU A 127 -12.59 -8.88 34.55
N LEU A 128 -12.12 -7.63 34.47
CA LEU A 128 -11.85 -6.92 33.23
C LEU A 128 -10.73 -7.60 32.43
N ARG A 129 -9.64 -8.04 33.10
CA ARG A 129 -8.58 -8.83 32.46
C ARG A 129 -9.09 -10.15 31.89
N ASN A 130 -9.92 -10.84 32.66
CA ASN A 130 -10.50 -12.12 32.22
C ASN A 130 -11.44 -11.94 31.03
N TYR A 131 -12.25 -10.88 31.04
CA TYR A 131 -13.11 -10.53 29.92
C TYR A 131 -12.28 -10.26 28.66
N TYR A 132 -11.25 -9.44 28.79
CA TYR A 132 -10.35 -9.10 27.68
C TYR A 132 -9.63 -10.32 27.10
N ARG A 133 -9.13 -11.22 27.94
CA ARG A 133 -8.52 -12.47 27.49
C ARG A 133 -9.50 -13.36 26.73
N LYS A 134 -10.76 -13.41 27.13
CA LYS A 134 -11.80 -14.14 26.39
C LYS A 134 -12.05 -13.54 25.01
N VAL A 135 -12.07 -12.23 24.90
CA VAL A 135 -12.20 -11.55 23.59
C VAL A 135 -11.04 -11.95 22.67
N TRP A 136 -9.82 -11.97 23.18
CA TRP A 136 -8.65 -12.37 22.38
C TRP A 136 -8.66 -13.84 21.95
N LEU A 137 -9.29 -14.73 22.71
CA LEU A 137 -9.46 -16.13 22.28
C LEU A 137 -10.37 -16.26 21.05
N LEU A 138 -11.29 -15.29 20.85
CA LEU A 138 -12.15 -15.24 19.67
C LEU A 138 -11.42 -14.67 18.42
N VAL A 139 -10.32 -13.97 18.64
CA VAL A 139 -9.52 -13.31 17.60
C VAL A 139 -8.16 -13.98 17.51
N ASP A 140 -8.12 -15.30 17.51
CA ASP A 140 -6.88 -16.03 17.24
C ASP A 140 -6.57 -15.97 15.73
N ALA A 141 -5.96 -14.89 15.36
CA ALA A 141 -5.77 -14.51 13.97
C ALA A 141 -4.47 -15.06 13.35
N GLY A 142 -3.65 -15.78 14.12
CA GLY A 142 -2.40 -16.34 13.64
C GLY A 142 -1.49 -15.30 12.96
N ASP A 143 -0.99 -15.64 11.78
CA ASP A 143 -0.08 -14.81 10.98
C ASP A 143 -0.80 -13.82 10.04
N ILE A 144 -1.97 -13.31 10.42
CA ILE A 144 -2.66 -12.28 9.64
C ILE A 144 -1.82 -11.01 9.64
N LYS A 145 -1.50 -10.53 8.44
CA LYS A 145 -0.87 -9.22 8.25
C LYS A 145 -1.91 -8.13 8.40
N LEU A 146 -1.55 -7.06 9.10
CA LEU A 146 -2.31 -5.81 9.12
C LEU A 146 -1.95 -5.00 7.88
N GLU A 147 -2.34 -5.50 6.72
CA GLU A 147 -1.96 -4.96 5.44
C GLU A 147 -2.92 -3.83 5.04
N LEU A 148 -2.40 -2.61 5.04
CA LEU A 148 -2.96 -1.48 4.34
C LEU A 148 -2.26 -1.33 2.98
N ASP A 149 -2.71 -0.39 2.16
CA ASP A 149 -2.17 -0.22 0.81
C ASP A 149 -0.69 0.12 0.80
N MET A 150 -0.19 0.81 1.84
CA MET A 150 1.21 1.15 1.98
C MET A 150 1.63 1.36 3.43
N HIS A 151 2.83 0.91 3.76
CA HIS A 151 3.50 1.15 5.02
C HIS A 151 4.88 1.76 4.76
N PHE A 152 5.18 2.87 5.40
CA PHE A 152 6.49 3.49 5.30
C PHE A 152 6.85 4.27 6.58
N LYS A 153 8.13 4.53 6.76
CA LYS A 153 8.62 5.41 7.82
C LYS A 153 9.33 6.62 7.23
N LYS A 154 9.31 7.70 7.99
CA LYS A 154 10.11 8.89 7.77
C LYS A 154 10.84 9.24 9.06
N GLY A 155 12.15 9.01 9.08
CA GLY A 155 12.92 9.10 10.32
C GLY A 155 12.41 8.10 11.36
N THR A 156 11.80 8.56 12.45
CA THR A 156 11.21 7.75 13.52
C THR A 156 9.69 7.63 13.44
N GLU A 157 9.04 8.32 12.51
CA GLU A 157 7.59 8.30 12.35
C GLU A 157 7.16 7.21 11.38
N HIS A 158 6.14 6.43 11.77
CA HIS A 158 5.55 5.35 10.96
C HIS A 158 4.22 5.80 10.36
N PHE A 159 4.04 5.51 9.09
CA PHE A 159 2.85 5.87 8.32
C PHE A 159 2.20 4.63 7.75
N ASN A 160 0.91 4.47 8.07
CA ASN A 160 0.07 3.41 7.53
C ASN A 160 -0.99 4.08 6.66
N VAL A 161 -0.97 3.83 5.37
CA VAL A 161 -1.77 4.54 4.37
C VAL A 161 -2.74 3.59 3.69
N ASP A 162 -3.99 4.02 3.59
CA ASP A 162 -5.05 3.34 2.87
C ASP A 162 -5.58 4.31 1.79
N PHE A 163 -5.43 3.94 0.53
CA PHE A 163 -5.85 4.76 -0.60
C PHE A 163 -7.34 4.55 -0.89
N LYS A 164 -8.13 5.57 -0.66
CA LYS A 164 -9.56 5.55 -1.01
C LYS A 164 -9.77 6.25 -2.34
N SER A 165 -10.09 5.50 -3.38
CA SER A 165 -10.63 6.04 -4.62
C SER A 165 -12.14 6.24 -4.45
N GLY A 166 -12.55 7.34 -3.85
CA GLY A 166 -13.94 7.74 -3.75
C GLY A 166 -14.21 8.95 -4.64
N PHE A 167 -15.13 8.86 -5.56
CA PHE A 167 -15.78 10.06 -6.05
C PHE A 167 -16.73 10.51 -4.94
N SER A 168 -16.39 11.59 -4.23
CA SER A 168 -17.37 12.27 -3.41
C SER A 168 -18.44 12.85 -4.34
N SER A 169 -19.63 12.28 -4.27
CA SER A 169 -20.82 12.87 -4.87
C SER A 169 -21.16 14.19 -4.18
#